data_15c93d29135f0823a4f687b2f239be37
#
_entry.id   15c93d29135f0823a4f687b2f239be37
#
_cell.length_a   1.000
_cell.length_b   1.000
_cell.length_c   1.000
_cell.angle_alpha   90.00
_cell.angle_beta   90.00
_cell.angle_gamma   90.00
#
_symmetry.space_group_name_H-M   'P 1'
#
loop_
_entity.id
_entity.type
_entity.pdbx_description
1 polymer ?
#
loop_
_entity_poly.entity_id
_entity_poly.type
_entity_poly.pdbx_seq_one_letter_code
_entity_poly.pdbx_strand_id
1 'polypeptide(L)'
;VAQSENLSALYITSDDPSAQGRDFVDASKSNIATAQMLLVDKDGKAVYDGALTQLKARGNTTFTVAEKKSYQIKLSKKSDLVACGEKVKTWTLLAGYNDATFLHDKLFKDLAASLGMPYTAASDWVDLYYDGVYRGTYLVSEKNAVNKTGVDITDMEDAYAGVNAGYGSNMTTDTTENRYGQ
;
A
#
# COMPACT_ATOMS: atom_id res chain seq x y z
N VAL A 1 8.12 23.42 -5.86
CA VAL A 1 8.70 22.10 -6.09
C VAL A 1 8.41 21.75 -7.55
N ALA A 2 9.44 21.40 -8.33
CA ALA A 2 9.23 21.01 -9.73
C ALA A 2 8.69 19.57 -9.76
N GLN A 3 7.56 19.37 -10.42
CA GLN A 3 7.03 18.03 -10.69
C GLN A 3 7.90 17.34 -11.75
N SER A 4 8.10 16.04 -11.64
CA SER A 4 8.70 15.24 -12.71
C SER A 4 7.84 15.29 -13.97
N GLU A 5 8.48 15.41 -15.13
CA GLU A 5 7.77 15.38 -16.42
C GLU A 5 7.20 13.98 -16.77
N ASN A 6 7.73 12.94 -16.13
CA ASN A 6 7.43 11.55 -16.50
C ASN A 6 6.61 10.79 -15.47
N LEU A 7 6.50 11.28 -14.23
CA LEU A 7 5.82 10.63 -13.14
C LEU A 7 4.74 11.51 -12.54
N SER A 8 3.69 10.88 -12.08
CA SER A 8 2.69 11.53 -11.24
C SER A 8 3.32 11.98 -9.92
N ALA A 9 2.84 13.08 -9.34
CA ALA A 9 3.29 13.59 -8.06
C ALA A 9 2.21 13.38 -6.99
N LEU A 10 2.60 12.72 -5.90
CA LEU A 10 1.75 12.44 -4.75
C LEU A 10 2.17 13.32 -3.57
N TYR A 11 1.29 14.18 -3.15
CA TYR A 11 1.48 15.07 -2.01
C TYR A 11 0.65 14.56 -0.84
N ILE A 12 1.28 14.33 0.31
CA ILE A 12 0.64 14.00 1.58
C ILE A 12 0.99 15.11 2.57
N THR A 13 -0.04 15.68 3.18
CA THR A 13 0.10 16.69 4.22
C THR A 13 -0.60 16.18 5.47
N SER A 14 0.15 15.96 6.55
CA SER A 14 -0.40 15.53 7.84
C SER A 14 -1.39 16.56 8.37
N ASP A 15 -2.53 16.12 8.94
CA ASP A 15 -3.48 17.02 9.56
C ASP A 15 -2.89 17.67 10.83
N ASP A 16 -2.03 16.94 11.53
CA ASP A 16 -1.22 17.44 12.66
C ASP A 16 0.24 17.00 12.50
N PRO A 17 1.08 17.77 11.77
CA PRO A 17 2.48 17.40 11.55
C PRO A 17 3.30 17.31 12.84
N SER A 18 2.89 18.03 13.89
CA SER A 18 3.63 18.07 15.17
C SER A 18 3.41 16.82 16.01
N ALA A 19 2.22 16.24 15.98
CA ALA A 19 1.84 15.07 16.79
C ALA A 19 1.73 13.78 15.97
N GLN A 20 1.32 13.88 14.70
CA GLN A 20 1.03 12.72 13.84
C GLN A 20 1.70 12.84 12.47
N GLY A 21 2.82 13.55 12.39
CA GLY A 21 3.63 13.67 11.20
C GLY A 21 4.33 12.36 10.83
N ARG A 22 5.19 12.43 9.83
CA ARG A 22 5.90 11.27 9.30
C ARG A 22 6.63 10.47 10.38
N ASP A 23 7.36 11.12 11.28
CA ASP A 23 8.17 10.43 12.28
C ASP A 23 7.30 9.61 13.24
N PHE A 24 6.10 10.10 13.60
CA PHE A 24 5.11 9.32 14.33
C PHE A 24 4.68 8.08 13.55
N VAL A 25 4.34 8.23 12.26
CA VAL A 25 3.92 7.11 11.39
C VAL A 25 5.05 6.10 11.21
N ASP A 26 6.29 6.56 11.01
CA ASP A 26 7.45 5.71 10.79
C ASP A 26 7.93 4.98 12.06
N ALA A 27 7.54 5.45 13.24
CA ALA A 27 7.95 4.84 14.52
C ALA A 27 7.29 3.48 14.78
N SER A 28 6.05 3.26 14.32
CA SER A 28 5.33 1.99 14.55
C SER A 28 4.27 1.72 13.49
N LYS A 29 4.13 0.46 13.09
CA LYS A 29 3.03 -0.01 12.21
C LYS A 29 1.64 0.15 12.84
N SER A 30 1.57 0.29 14.15
CA SER A 30 0.32 0.52 14.88
C SER A 30 -0.08 1.99 14.89
N ASN A 31 0.84 2.89 14.57
CA ASN A 31 0.57 4.31 14.50
C ASN A 31 -0.23 4.64 13.24
N ILE A 32 -1.39 5.24 13.45
CA ILE A 32 -2.30 5.63 12.39
C ILE A 32 -2.48 7.13 12.47
N ALA A 33 -2.23 7.80 11.35
CA ALA A 33 -2.46 9.23 11.19
C ALA A 33 -3.57 9.50 10.19
N THR A 34 -4.10 10.72 10.21
CA THR A 34 -4.93 11.29 9.15
C THR A 34 -4.15 12.37 8.41
N ALA A 35 -4.50 12.59 7.15
CA ALA A 35 -3.78 13.53 6.30
C ALA A 35 -4.66 13.99 5.14
N GLN A 36 -4.24 15.05 4.46
CA GLN A 36 -4.75 15.42 3.14
C GLN A 36 -3.83 14.82 2.07
N MET A 37 -4.41 14.42 0.95
CA MET A 37 -3.68 13.86 -0.18
C MET A 37 -4.10 14.52 -1.49
N LEU A 38 -3.12 14.94 -2.26
CA LEU A 38 -3.29 15.38 -3.64
C LEU A 38 -2.41 14.51 -4.54
N LEU A 39 -3.02 13.84 -5.51
CA LEU A 39 -2.32 13.14 -6.59
C LEU A 39 -2.54 13.90 -7.89
N VAL A 40 -1.44 14.32 -8.50
CA VAL A 40 -1.43 15.03 -9.79
C VAL A 40 -0.72 14.14 -10.81
N ASP A 41 -1.35 13.91 -11.95
CA ASP A 41 -0.71 13.14 -13.03
C ASP A 41 0.39 13.96 -13.74
N LYS A 42 1.10 13.30 -14.65
CA LYS A 42 2.19 13.92 -15.43
C LYS A 42 1.73 15.12 -16.29
N ASP A 43 0.45 15.21 -16.60
CA ASP A 43 -0.14 16.30 -17.39
C ASP A 43 -0.67 17.45 -16.51
N GLY A 44 -0.42 17.37 -15.19
CA GLY A 44 -0.84 18.39 -14.22
C GLY A 44 -2.30 18.32 -13.77
N LYS A 45 -3.02 17.25 -14.12
CA LYS A 45 -4.41 17.05 -13.73
C LYS A 45 -4.51 16.38 -12.37
N ALA A 46 -5.35 16.88 -11.49
CA ALA A 46 -5.65 16.24 -10.23
C ALA A 46 -6.44 14.93 -10.47
N VAL A 47 -5.83 13.80 -10.08
CA VAL A 47 -6.44 12.45 -10.10
C VAL A 47 -7.21 12.22 -8.80
N TYR A 48 -6.68 12.68 -7.68
CA TYR A 48 -7.31 12.64 -6.38
C TYR A 48 -6.96 13.90 -5.59
N ASP A 49 -7.97 14.48 -4.95
CA ASP A 49 -7.81 15.56 -3.98
C ASP A 49 -8.79 15.29 -2.84
N GLY A 50 -8.27 15.06 -1.64
CA GLY A 50 -9.12 14.74 -0.49
C GLY A 50 -8.38 14.09 0.68
N ALA A 51 -9.15 13.81 1.73
CA ALA A 51 -8.62 13.27 2.97
C ALA A 51 -8.21 11.79 2.87
N LEU A 52 -7.18 11.45 3.60
CA LEU A 52 -6.82 10.09 4.01
C LEU A 52 -7.42 9.82 5.39
N THR A 53 -8.28 8.80 5.48
CA THR A 53 -8.83 8.35 6.77
C THR A 53 -7.87 7.45 7.53
N GLN A 54 -6.83 6.98 6.85
CA GLN A 54 -5.77 6.20 7.45
C GLN A 54 -4.47 6.38 6.64
N LEU A 55 -3.41 6.67 7.33
CA LEU A 55 -2.04 6.65 6.85
C LEU A 55 -1.20 5.92 7.89
N LYS A 56 -0.55 4.84 7.51
CA LYS A 56 0.31 4.07 8.42
C LYS A 56 1.47 3.43 7.67
N ALA A 57 2.58 3.20 8.36
CA ALA A 57 3.68 2.41 7.84
C ALA A 57 3.28 0.94 7.69
N ARG A 58 3.90 0.25 6.72
CA ARG A 58 3.64 -1.16 6.43
C ARG A 58 4.94 -1.92 6.14
N GLY A 59 4.81 -3.24 6.12
CA GLY A 59 5.91 -4.18 5.90
C GLY A 59 6.18 -5.00 7.15
N ASN A 60 6.93 -6.05 7.01
CA ASN A 60 7.46 -6.85 8.11
C ASN A 60 8.96 -6.58 8.23
N THR A 61 9.79 -7.39 7.62
CA THR A 61 11.24 -7.19 7.60
C THR A 61 11.61 -5.82 7.04
N THR A 62 11.00 -5.39 5.92
CA THR A 62 11.28 -4.08 5.31
C THR A 62 10.92 -2.91 6.23
N PHE A 63 9.89 -3.04 7.08
CA PHE A 63 9.61 -2.01 8.08
C PHE A 63 10.74 -1.86 9.09
N THR A 64 11.36 -2.98 9.50
CA THR A 64 12.42 -2.97 10.51
C THR A 64 13.75 -2.46 9.95
N VAL A 65 14.14 -2.94 8.76
CA VAL A 65 15.50 -2.71 8.22
C VAL A 65 15.61 -1.54 7.25
N ALA A 66 14.52 -1.15 6.56
CA ALA A 66 14.60 -0.09 5.57
C ALA A 66 14.46 1.30 6.19
N GLU A 67 15.31 2.24 5.80
CA GLU A 67 15.17 3.65 6.14
C GLU A 67 13.92 4.26 5.45
N LYS A 68 13.76 3.97 4.16
CA LYS A 68 12.62 4.41 3.37
C LYS A 68 11.44 3.47 3.62
N LYS A 69 10.47 3.92 4.42
CA LYS A 69 9.30 3.10 4.78
C LYS A 69 8.29 3.03 3.65
N SER A 70 7.63 1.90 3.55
CA SER A 70 6.41 1.73 2.74
C SER A 70 5.20 2.11 3.56
N TYR A 71 4.13 2.59 2.89
CA TYR A 71 2.91 3.03 3.57
C TYR A 71 1.68 2.29 3.07
N GLN A 72 0.65 2.23 3.90
CA GLN A 72 -0.71 1.92 3.52
C GLN A 72 -1.57 3.15 3.76
N ILE A 73 -2.33 3.52 2.75
CA ILE A 73 -3.25 4.66 2.79
C ILE A 73 -4.69 4.19 2.58
N LYS A 74 -5.63 4.86 3.22
CA LYS A 74 -7.07 4.64 3.01
C LYS A 74 -7.74 5.98 2.70
N LEU A 75 -8.27 6.07 1.50
CA LEU A 75 -8.95 7.26 1.00
C LEU A 75 -10.29 7.47 1.71
N SER A 76 -10.74 8.70 1.84
CA SER A 76 -12.09 9.02 2.33
C SER A 76 -13.18 8.53 1.37
N LYS A 77 -12.93 8.58 0.08
CA LYS A 77 -13.80 8.04 -0.99
C LYS A 77 -13.03 7.09 -1.91
N LYS A 78 -13.72 6.10 -2.49
CA LYS A 78 -13.11 5.22 -3.51
C LYS A 78 -12.63 6.05 -4.69
N SER A 79 -11.41 5.81 -5.15
CA SER A 79 -10.84 6.45 -6.34
C SER A 79 -9.92 5.48 -7.07
N ASP A 80 -9.79 5.70 -8.38
CA ASP A 80 -8.82 5.03 -9.22
C ASP A 80 -7.58 5.94 -9.29
N LEU A 81 -6.50 5.50 -8.64
CA LEU A 81 -5.27 6.29 -8.56
C LEU A 81 -4.29 6.04 -9.71
N VAL A 82 -4.51 4.96 -10.48
CA VAL A 82 -3.57 4.49 -11.50
C VAL A 82 -4.22 4.24 -12.87
N ALA A 83 -5.42 4.78 -13.08
CA ALA A 83 -6.18 4.69 -14.32
C ALA A 83 -6.43 3.24 -14.80
N CYS A 84 -6.68 2.32 -13.85
CA CYS A 84 -6.99 0.92 -14.15
C CYS A 84 -8.48 0.66 -14.42
N GLY A 85 -9.36 1.63 -14.22
CA GLY A 85 -10.81 1.52 -14.35
C GLY A 85 -11.52 1.11 -13.05
N GLU A 86 -10.80 0.65 -12.04
CA GLU A 86 -11.36 0.21 -10.77
C GLU A 86 -11.16 1.26 -9.65
N LYS A 87 -12.18 1.45 -8.82
CA LYS A 87 -12.14 2.42 -7.72
C LYS A 87 -12.11 1.70 -6.39
N VAL A 88 -10.99 1.81 -5.70
CA VAL A 88 -10.81 1.23 -4.36
C VAL A 88 -10.49 2.30 -3.31
N LYS A 89 -10.62 1.96 -2.03
CA LYS A 89 -10.28 2.87 -0.93
C LYS A 89 -8.87 2.69 -0.40
N THR A 90 -8.32 1.48 -0.47
CA THR A 90 -7.07 1.16 0.21
C THR A 90 -5.98 0.90 -0.82
N TRP A 91 -4.92 1.69 -0.70
CA TRP A 91 -3.76 1.64 -1.57
C TRP A 91 -2.50 1.42 -0.74
N THR A 92 -1.44 0.97 -1.39
CA THR A 92 -0.11 0.82 -0.81
C THR A 92 0.89 1.66 -1.58
N LEU A 93 1.81 2.28 -0.85
CA LEU A 93 2.96 2.99 -1.39
C LEU A 93 4.19 2.14 -1.06
N LEU A 94 4.72 1.45 -2.06
CA LEU A 94 5.83 0.52 -1.90
C LEU A 94 7.15 1.24 -2.15
N ALA A 95 8.10 1.12 -1.21
CA ALA A 95 9.37 1.82 -1.25
C ALA A 95 10.49 1.11 -2.03
N GLY A 96 10.28 -0.16 -2.41
CA GLY A 96 11.20 -0.92 -3.26
C GLY A 96 12.52 -1.32 -2.60
N TYR A 97 12.58 -1.51 -1.28
CA TYR A 97 13.83 -1.75 -0.54
C TYR A 97 14.66 -2.92 -1.05
N ASN A 98 14.01 -4.03 -1.45
CA ASN A 98 14.71 -5.25 -1.88
C ASN A 98 15.04 -5.27 -3.38
N ASP A 99 14.71 -4.21 -4.10
CA ASP A 99 14.90 -4.12 -5.56
C ASP A 99 15.63 -2.84 -5.93
N ALA A 100 16.93 -2.94 -6.14
CA ALA A 100 17.78 -1.80 -6.53
C ALA A 100 17.36 -1.18 -7.88
N THR A 101 16.70 -1.93 -8.75
CA THR A 101 16.19 -1.42 -10.03
C THR A 101 14.84 -0.73 -9.86
N PHE A 102 14.09 -1.07 -8.82
CA PHE A 102 12.73 -0.64 -8.54
C PHE A 102 11.71 -1.04 -9.64
N LEU A 103 12.04 -2.03 -10.45
CA LEU A 103 11.25 -2.43 -11.62
C LEU A 103 10.49 -3.75 -11.45
N HIS A 104 10.99 -4.67 -10.61
CA HIS A 104 10.48 -6.04 -10.57
C HIS A 104 8.99 -6.12 -10.25
N ASP A 105 8.52 -5.44 -9.19
CA ASP A 105 7.10 -5.46 -8.80
C ASP A 105 6.19 -4.97 -9.94
N LYS A 106 6.56 -3.86 -10.57
CA LYS A 106 5.76 -3.29 -11.67
C LYS A 106 5.80 -4.20 -12.90
N LEU A 107 6.99 -4.66 -13.29
CA LEU A 107 7.17 -5.52 -14.46
C LEU A 107 6.36 -6.81 -14.35
N PHE A 108 6.41 -7.49 -13.20
CA PHE A 108 5.65 -8.73 -13.00
C PHE A 108 4.14 -8.50 -12.95
N LYS A 109 3.68 -7.40 -12.37
CA LYS A 109 2.25 -7.03 -12.42
C LYS A 109 1.79 -6.72 -13.84
N ASP A 110 2.55 -5.96 -14.60
CA ASP A 110 2.23 -5.64 -15.99
C ASP A 110 2.24 -6.89 -16.88
N LEU A 111 3.21 -7.78 -16.67
CA LEU A 111 3.27 -9.06 -17.36
C LEU A 111 2.06 -9.93 -17.02
N ALA A 112 1.74 -10.06 -15.74
CA ALA A 112 0.58 -10.83 -15.28
C ALA A 112 -0.73 -10.29 -15.89
N ALA A 113 -0.91 -8.97 -15.89
CA ALA A 113 -2.06 -8.32 -16.52
C ALA A 113 -2.10 -8.58 -18.04
N SER A 114 -0.97 -8.48 -18.74
CA SER A 114 -0.88 -8.75 -20.19
C SER A 114 -1.18 -10.20 -20.56
N LEU A 115 -0.93 -11.13 -19.64
CA LEU A 115 -1.25 -12.55 -19.80
C LEU A 115 -2.70 -12.89 -19.39
N GLY A 116 -3.49 -11.88 -18.99
CA GLY A 116 -4.87 -12.07 -18.54
C GLY A 116 -4.99 -12.81 -17.22
N MET A 117 -3.96 -12.76 -16.36
CA MET A 117 -4.03 -13.38 -15.04
C MET A 117 -5.07 -12.64 -14.17
N PRO A 118 -6.04 -13.36 -13.59
CA PRO A 118 -7.04 -12.73 -12.74
C PRO A 118 -6.42 -12.14 -11.47
N TYR A 119 -7.08 -11.12 -10.92
CA TYR A 119 -6.73 -10.51 -9.64
C TYR A 119 -5.34 -9.84 -9.58
N THR A 120 -4.80 -9.44 -10.71
CA THR A 120 -3.54 -8.69 -10.76
C THR A 120 -3.79 -7.27 -10.24
N ALA A 121 -3.11 -6.90 -9.17
CA ALA A 121 -3.22 -5.56 -8.59
C ALA A 121 -2.62 -4.50 -9.53
N ALA A 122 -3.42 -3.51 -9.88
CA ALA A 122 -2.95 -2.38 -10.68
C ALA A 122 -1.94 -1.54 -9.89
N SER A 123 -0.97 -0.96 -10.61
CA SER A 123 0.08 -0.17 -9.98
C SER A 123 0.71 0.83 -10.96
N ASP A 124 1.23 1.93 -10.41
CA ASP A 124 2.05 2.89 -11.16
C ASP A 124 3.03 3.61 -10.23
N TRP A 125 4.08 4.22 -10.80
CA TRP A 125 5.05 4.99 -10.02
C TRP A 125 4.58 6.41 -9.78
N VAL A 126 4.93 6.93 -8.60
CA VAL A 126 4.72 8.31 -8.22
C VAL A 126 5.92 8.86 -7.49
N ASP A 127 6.16 10.15 -7.61
CA ASP A 127 7.07 10.89 -6.74
C ASP A 127 6.31 11.34 -5.48
N LEU A 128 6.78 10.90 -4.31
CA LEU A 128 6.14 11.20 -3.04
C LEU A 128 6.74 12.44 -2.39
N TYR A 129 5.88 13.39 -2.06
CA TYR A 129 6.15 14.52 -1.18
C TYR A 129 5.32 14.35 0.09
N TYR A 130 6.00 14.25 1.24
CA TYR A 130 5.34 14.10 2.52
C TYR A 130 5.73 15.27 3.44
N ASP A 131 4.72 16.02 3.89
CA ASP A 131 4.87 17.26 4.65
C ASP A 131 5.87 18.23 3.98
N GLY A 132 5.72 18.44 2.67
CA GLY A 132 6.55 19.33 1.86
C GLY A 132 7.94 18.82 1.51
N VAL A 133 8.34 17.63 1.98
CA VAL A 133 9.66 17.05 1.71
C VAL A 133 9.57 15.92 0.70
N TYR A 134 10.38 15.96 -0.34
CA TYR A 134 10.50 14.88 -1.31
C TYR A 134 11.06 13.62 -0.67
N ARG A 135 10.39 12.50 -0.87
CA ARG A 135 10.73 11.19 -0.29
C ARG A 135 11.16 10.14 -1.31
N GLY A 136 11.31 10.55 -2.56
CA GLY A 136 11.67 9.67 -3.67
C GLY A 136 10.46 9.03 -4.34
N THR A 137 10.75 8.16 -5.29
CA THR A 137 9.73 7.45 -6.07
C THR A 137 9.17 6.27 -5.29
N TYR A 138 7.86 6.08 -5.36
CA TYR A 138 7.12 4.96 -4.77
C TYR A 138 6.29 4.27 -5.84
N LEU A 139 6.04 2.98 -5.67
CA LEU A 139 5.06 2.26 -6.46
C LEU A 139 3.72 2.31 -5.73
N VAL A 140 2.75 3.05 -6.26
CA VAL A 140 1.35 2.99 -5.83
C VAL A 140 0.76 1.70 -6.35
N SER A 141 0.15 0.90 -5.49
CA SER A 141 -0.51 -0.32 -5.89
C SER A 141 -1.78 -0.53 -5.08
N GLU A 142 -2.80 -1.09 -5.71
CA GLU A 142 -3.94 -1.60 -4.99
C GLU A 142 -3.49 -2.54 -3.87
N LYS A 143 -4.16 -2.46 -2.72
CA LYS A 143 -3.94 -3.45 -1.68
C LYS A 143 -4.64 -4.75 -2.07
N ASN A 144 -3.88 -5.84 -2.15
CA ASN A 144 -4.47 -7.17 -2.29
C ASN A 144 -5.43 -7.42 -1.13
N ALA A 145 -6.67 -7.72 -1.44
CA ALA A 145 -7.70 -8.00 -0.47
C ALA A 145 -8.72 -9.00 -1.06
N VAL A 146 -9.24 -9.87 -0.22
CA VAL A 146 -10.34 -10.77 -0.59
C VAL A 146 -11.62 -9.96 -0.59
N ASN A 147 -12.13 -9.64 -1.75
CA ASN A 147 -13.40 -8.93 -1.97
C ASN A 147 -13.76 -8.93 -3.46
N LYS A 148 -14.95 -8.46 -3.81
CA LYS A 148 -15.46 -8.44 -5.20
C LYS A 148 -14.66 -7.61 -6.21
N THR A 149 -13.90 -6.65 -5.75
CA THR A 149 -13.06 -5.79 -6.60
C THR A 149 -11.57 -6.13 -6.52
N GLY A 150 -11.20 -7.03 -5.61
CA GLY A 150 -9.85 -7.58 -5.47
C GLY A 150 -9.87 -9.06 -5.84
N VAL A 151 -9.39 -9.92 -4.96
CA VAL A 151 -9.43 -11.38 -5.13
C VAL A 151 -10.83 -11.87 -4.75
N ASP A 152 -11.67 -12.17 -5.75
CA ASP A 152 -13.07 -12.58 -5.55
C ASP A 152 -13.16 -14.09 -5.27
N ILE A 153 -12.78 -14.46 -4.06
CA ILE A 153 -12.89 -15.81 -3.51
C ILE A 153 -13.56 -15.74 -2.14
N THR A 154 -13.99 -16.89 -1.62
CA THR A 154 -14.50 -16.96 -0.24
C THR A 154 -13.41 -16.58 0.74
N ASP A 155 -13.69 -15.59 1.61
CA ASP A 155 -12.81 -15.26 2.72
C ASP A 155 -12.89 -16.37 3.77
N MET A 156 -11.83 -17.17 3.83
CA MET A 156 -11.78 -18.32 4.73
C MET A 156 -11.58 -17.90 6.19
N GLU A 157 -10.99 -16.74 6.44
CA GLU A 157 -10.87 -16.20 7.80
C GLU A 157 -12.25 -15.84 8.35
N ASP A 158 -13.09 -15.17 7.57
CA ASP A 158 -14.46 -14.84 7.96
C ASP A 158 -15.37 -16.07 7.99
N ALA A 159 -15.27 -16.95 6.99
CA ALA A 159 -16.10 -18.16 6.89
C ALA A 159 -15.85 -19.17 8.01
N TYR A 160 -14.64 -19.21 8.53
CA TYR A 160 -14.23 -20.15 9.58
C TYR A 160 -13.83 -19.48 10.89
N ALA A 161 -14.16 -18.22 11.11
CA ALA A 161 -13.84 -17.50 12.34
C ALA A 161 -14.30 -18.21 13.61
N GLY A 162 -15.46 -18.89 13.58
CA GLY A 162 -15.99 -19.70 14.69
C GLY A 162 -15.28 -21.05 14.87
N VAL A 163 -14.71 -21.61 13.82
CA VAL A 163 -14.00 -22.89 13.84
C VAL A 163 -12.55 -22.68 14.27
N ASN A 164 -11.94 -21.59 13.83
CA ASN A 164 -10.55 -21.24 14.16
C ASN A 164 -10.36 -20.78 15.62
N ALA A 165 -11.41 -20.40 16.33
CA ALA A 165 -11.31 -20.09 17.75
C ALA A 165 -10.85 -21.31 18.60
N GLY A 166 -11.05 -22.53 18.12
CA GLY A 166 -10.52 -23.75 18.75
C GLY A 166 -9.18 -24.22 18.15
N TYR A 167 -8.91 -23.88 16.90
CA TYR A 167 -7.65 -24.27 16.21
C TYR A 167 -6.53 -23.26 16.40
N GLY A 168 -6.84 -22.00 16.63
CA GLY A 168 -5.85 -20.93 16.77
C GLY A 168 -4.92 -21.11 17.99
N SER A 169 -5.39 -21.74 19.05
CA SER A 169 -4.54 -22.07 20.19
C SER A 169 -3.58 -23.22 19.91
N ASN A 170 -3.92 -24.12 18.99
CA ASN A 170 -3.06 -25.26 18.64
C ASN A 170 -2.10 -24.93 17.49
N MET A 171 -2.46 -23.99 16.60
CA MET A 171 -1.53 -23.54 15.54
C MET A 171 -0.37 -22.69 16.05
N THR A 172 -0.50 -22.03 17.20
CA THR A 172 0.60 -21.27 17.79
C THR A 172 1.64 -22.15 18.49
N THR A 173 1.26 -23.40 18.84
CA THR A 173 2.18 -24.40 19.40
C THR A 173 2.78 -25.31 18.35
N ASP A 174 2.16 -25.38 17.14
CA ASP A 174 2.57 -26.31 16.08
C ASP A 174 3.40 -25.63 14.97
N THR A 175 3.67 -24.34 15.08
CA THR A 175 4.52 -23.62 14.11
C THR A 175 6.01 -23.97 14.23
N THR A 176 6.42 -24.72 15.25
CA THR A 176 7.77 -25.22 15.38
C THR A 176 7.97 -26.63 14.84
N GLU A 177 6.92 -27.39 14.61
CA GLU A 177 7.12 -28.80 14.31
C GLU A 177 6.83 -29.23 12.88
N ASN A 178 6.09 -28.51 12.01
CA ASN A 178 5.75 -29.18 10.77
C ASN A 178 5.32 -28.36 9.57
N ARG A 179 6.05 -27.33 9.17
CA ARG A 179 5.93 -26.91 7.78
C ARG A 179 6.79 -27.74 6.81
N TYR A 180 7.72 -28.55 7.29
CA TYR A 180 8.66 -29.27 6.43
C TYR A 180 9.04 -30.67 6.91
N GLY A 181 8.31 -31.27 7.86
CA GLY A 181 8.52 -32.70 8.23
C GLY A 181 9.93 -33.02 8.71
N GLN A 182 10.59 -32.10 9.42
CA GLN A 182 11.87 -32.38 10.07
C GLN A 182 11.77 -32.10 11.56
#